data_d83205a644504cbb586516b96a13dd09
#
_entry.id   d83205a644504cbb586516b96a13dd09
#
_cell.length_a   1.000
_cell.length_b   1.000
_cell.length_c   1.000
_cell.angle_alpha   90.00
_cell.angle_beta   90.00
_cell.angle_gamma   90.00
#
_symmetry.space_group_name_H-M   'P 1'
#
loop_
_entity.id
_entity.type
_entity.pdbx_description
1 polymer ?
#
loop_
_entity_poly.entity_id
_entity_poly.type
_entity_poly.pdbx_seq_one_letter_code
_entity_poly.pdbx_strand_id
1 'polypeptide(L)'
;MSNASLGLPVGRGLLYLIVAGAAWGTAGAAASLVYRASDMGPVALSFWRCAGGAVLLLAARLVRPRSRPAVPVPLRSRMLQAGATGLGLAVFQTAYFAAVSATGLAVATVVTLGAGPVLIALGARLALGERLGRAGLTAVVGALAGLAVLVLGSGGATVRPWGVLLALASAAGYSAMTLLTRRWGRDGAAGGSGTTVGAFVVTSLCLLPFAWAEGLVPHAAEPGRLLWLLVYIATVPTALAYALYFAGAAVVRSATVSVIMLLEPVSAAVLAVALLGERLTAATVVGTALMLGSVAGLAVAETREARAMAPEEEPALV
;
A
#
# COMPACT_ATOMS: atom_id res chain seq x y z
N MET A 1 -27.64 4.13 -32.00
CA MET A 1 -26.59 3.05 -31.95
C MET A 1 -25.60 3.51 -30.89
N SER A 2 -25.73 2.98 -29.66
CA SER A 2 -24.92 3.38 -28.52
C SER A 2 -23.52 2.78 -28.67
N ASN A 3 -22.50 3.63 -28.80
CA ASN A 3 -21.10 3.23 -28.61
C ASN A 3 -20.91 2.78 -27.16
N ALA A 4 -21.13 1.50 -26.92
CA ALA A 4 -20.67 0.86 -25.73
C ALA A 4 -19.13 0.90 -25.75
N SER A 5 -18.56 1.91 -25.10
CA SER A 5 -17.14 1.90 -24.74
C SER A 5 -16.90 0.60 -23.99
N LEU A 6 -16.04 -0.28 -24.55
CA LEU A 6 -15.63 -1.55 -23.95
C LEU A 6 -14.86 -1.28 -22.65
N GLY A 7 -15.57 -0.83 -21.62
CA GLY A 7 -15.08 -0.73 -20.26
C GLY A 7 -14.82 -2.13 -19.73
N LEU A 8 -13.77 -2.28 -18.95
CA LEU A 8 -13.44 -3.55 -18.31
C LEU A 8 -14.66 -4.05 -17.50
N PRO A 9 -15.15 -5.30 -17.69
CA PRO A 9 -16.26 -5.83 -16.91
C PRO A 9 -15.94 -5.80 -15.42
N VAL A 10 -16.90 -5.42 -14.58
CA VAL A 10 -16.73 -5.33 -13.11
C VAL A 10 -16.16 -6.62 -12.53
N GLY A 11 -16.60 -7.80 -13.00
CA GLY A 11 -16.05 -9.08 -12.57
C GLY A 11 -14.55 -9.24 -12.82
N ARG A 12 -14.04 -8.76 -13.95
CA ARG A 12 -12.59 -8.74 -14.23
C ARG A 12 -11.88 -7.70 -13.33
N GLY A 13 -12.52 -6.58 -13.06
CA GLY A 13 -12.00 -5.57 -12.12
C GLY A 13 -11.83 -6.16 -10.71
N LEU A 14 -12.81 -6.92 -10.23
CA LEU A 14 -12.73 -7.63 -8.94
C LEU A 14 -11.57 -8.63 -8.93
N LEU A 15 -11.44 -9.46 -9.97
CA LEU A 15 -10.34 -10.42 -10.09
C LEU A 15 -8.97 -9.72 -10.06
N TYR A 16 -8.83 -8.60 -10.76
CA TYR A 16 -7.58 -7.82 -10.77
C TYR A 16 -7.21 -7.28 -9.39
N LEU A 17 -8.20 -6.81 -8.63
CA LEU A 17 -7.99 -6.35 -7.26
C LEU A 17 -7.61 -7.50 -6.30
N ILE A 18 -8.26 -8.66 -6.43
CA ILE A 18 -7.92 -9.84 -5.63
C ILE A 18 -6.48 -10.27 -5.90
N VAL A 19 -6.08 -10.37 -7.16
CA VAL A 19 -4.71 -10.73 -7.54
C VAL A 19 -3.72 -9.67 -7.05
N ALA A 20 -4.05 -8.38 -7.15
CA ALA A 20 -3.19 -7.30 -6.68
C ALA A 20 -3.00 -7.34 -5.16
N GLY A 21 -4.08 -7.51 -4.39
CA GLY A 21 -4.03 -7.61 -2.93
C GLY A 21 -3.22 -8.82 -2.46
N ALA A 22 -3.44 -9.99 -3.05
CA ALA A 22 -2.64 -11.18 -2.76
C ALA A 22 -1.16 -10.99 -3.15
N ALA A 23 -0.88 -10.41 -4.31
CA ALA A 23 0.48 -10.13 -4.76
C ALA A 23 1.23 -9.17 -3.81
N TRP A 24 0.57 -8.13 -3.30
CA TRP A 24 1.19 -7.22 -2.32
C TRP A 24 1.54 -7.95 -1.02
N GLY A 25 0.68 -8.85 -0.53
CA GLY A 25 0.98 -9.68 0.64
C GLY A 25 2.24 -10.54 0.49
N THR A 26 2.64 -10.89 -0.74
CA THR A 26 3.88 -11.65 -0.97
C THR A 26 5.14 -10.77 -0.88
N ALA A 27 5.02 -9.45 -0.95
CA ALA A 27 6.19 -8.55 -0.98
C ALA A 27 7.05 -8.68 0.28
N GLY A 28 6.41 -8.68 1.45
CA GLY A 28 7.13 -8.81 2.72
C GLY A 28 7.70 -10.22 2.93
N ALA A 29 7.03 -11.27 2.45
CA ALA A 29 7.55 -12.62 2.49
C ALA A 29 8.82 -12.75 1.61
N ALA A 30 8.78 -12.21 0.40
CA ALA A 30 9.94 -12.16 -0.49
C ALA A 30 11.08 -11.33 0.11
N ALA A 31 10.78 -10.19 0.77
CA ALA A 31 11.78 -9.41 1.50
C ALA A 31 12.44 -10.21 2.62
N SER A 32 11.66 -10.94 3.42
CA SER A 32 12.19 -11.81 4.47
C SER A 32 13.12 -12.90 3.92
N LEU A 33 12.80 -13.44 2.73
CA LEU A 33 13.67 -14.40 2.05
C LEU A 33 14.96 -13.75 1.54
N VAL A 34 14.91 -12.50 1.05
CA VAL A 34 16.11 -11.72 0.68
C VAL A 34 17.02 -11.54 1.90
N TYR A 35 16.48 -11.14 3.06
CA TYR A 35 17.26 -10.96 4.28
C TYR A 35 17.86 -12.25 4.83
N ARG A 36 17.25 -13.42 4.55
CA ARG A 36 17.81 -14.72 4.90
C ARG A 36 18.89 -15.19 3.93
N ALA A 37 18.85 -14.72 2.67
CA ALA A 37 19.73 -15.17 1.59
C ALA A 37 20.94 -14.23 1.37
N SER A 38 20.94 -13.04 1.95
CA SER A 38 21.95 -12.00 1.73
C SER A 38 22.09 -11.03 2.90
N ASP A 39 23.10 -10.19 2.86
CA ASP A 39 23.32 -9.07 3.78
C ASP A 39 22.61 -7.77 3.32
N MET A 40 21.69 -7.88 2.34
CA MET A 40 20.95 -6.72 1.83
C MET A 40 20.12 -6.06 2.92
N GLY A 41 20.28 -4.75 3.08
CA GLY A 41 19.47 -3.96 4.00
C GLY A 41 18.14 -3.49 3.40
N PRO A 42 17.25 -2.93 4.25
CA PRO A 42 15.92 -2.50 3.82
C PRO A 42 15.92 -1.31 2.86
N VAL A 43 16.94 -0.45 2.90
CA VAL A 43 17.06 0.68 1.98
C VAL A 43 17.46 0.23 0.59
N ALA A 44 18.47 -0.65 0.50
CA ALA A 44 18.92 -1.22 -0.76
C ALA A 44 17.79 -2.05 -1.42
N LEU A 45 17.06 -2.85 -0.64
CA LEU A 45 15.89 -3.59 -1.14
C LEU A 45 14.81 -2.64 -1.68
N SER A 46 14.48 -1.58 -0.95
CA SER A 46 13.50 -0.56 -1.38
C SER A 46 13.94 0.15 -2.65
N PHE A 47 15.22 0.45 -2.77
CA PHE A 47 15.81 1.02 -4.00
C PHE A 47 15.61 0.09 -5.19
N TRP A 48 16.06 -1.17 -5.11
CA TRP A 48 15.95 -2.13 -6.21
C TRP A 48 14.50 -2.41 -6.60
N ARG A 49 13.61 -2.51 -5.63
CA ARG A 49 12.16 -2.63 -5.88
C ARG A 49 11.63 -1.45 -6.68
N CYS A 50 11.94 -0.21 -6.26
CA CYS A 50 11.44 0.98 -6.92
C CYS A 50 12.08 1.21 -8.27
N ALA A 51 13.39 1.01 -8.41
CA ALA A 51 14.10 1.15 -9.67
C ALA A 51 13.61 0.13 -10.71
N GLY A 52 13.52 -1.14 -10.33
CA GLY A 52 12.96 -2.19 -11.18
C GLY A 52 11.50 -1.92 -11.56
N GLY A 53 10.67 -1.53 -10.59
CA GLY A 53 9.29 -1.12 -10.82
C GLY A 53 9.15 0.06 -11.77
N ALA A 54 10.00 1.10 -11.62
CA ALA A 54 10.03 2.25 -12.52
C ALA A 54 10.36 1.85 -13.96
N VAL A 55 11.38 1.02 -14.14
CA VAL A 55 11.79 0.52 -15.47
C VAL A 55 10.65 -0.25 -16.13
N LEU A 56 10.03 -1.19 -15.40
CA LEU A 56 8.93 -2.01 -15.92
C LEU A 56 7.69 -1.20 -16.25
N LEU A 57 7.30 -0.27 -15.37
CA LEU A 57 6.15 0.61 -15.60
C LEU A 57 6.42 1.60 -16.75
N LEU A 58 7.65 2.08 -16.90
CA LEU A 58 8.05 2.91 -18.03
C LEU A 58 7.98 2.12 -19.34
N ALA A 59 8.54 0.91 -19.36
CA ALA A 59 8.46 0.01 -20.51
C ALA A 59 7.00 -0.29 -20.91
N ALA A 60 6.15 -0.61 -19.92
CA ALA A 60 4.73 -0.83 -20.15
C ALA A 60 4.01 0.43 -20.75
N ARG A 61 4.43 1.63 -20.37
CA ARG A 61 3.90 2.88 -20.95
C ARG A 61 4.36 3.12 -22.38
N LEU A 62 5.56 2.69 -22.74
CA LEU A 62 6.06 2.85 -24.11
C LEU A 62 5.32 1.95 -25.09
N VAL A 63 4.89 0.77 -24.61
CA VAL A 63 4.16 -0.22 -25.44
C VAL A 63 2.65 0.09 -25.54
N ARG A 64 2.06 0.75 -24.51
CA ARG A 64 0.63 1.07 -24.50
C ARG A 64 0.33 2.37 -25.24
N PRO A 65 -0.79 2.46 -26.00
CA PRO A 65 -1.24 3.71 -26.61
C PRO A 65 -1.40 4.81 -25.56
N ARG A 66 -0.89 5.99 -25.85
CA ARG A 66 -1.02 7.15 -24.93
C ARG A 66 -2.46 7.61 -24.90
N SER A 67 -3.19 7.34 -23.83
CA SER A 67 -4.42 8.05 -23.52
C SER A 67 -4.05 9.52 -23.23
N ARG A 68 -4.55 10.44 -24.04
CA ARG A 68 -4.35 11.87 -23.81
C ARG A 68 -5.00 12.24 -22.47
N PRO A 69 -4.31 12.96 -21.57
CA PRO A 69 -4.93 13.46 -20.36
C PRO A 69 -6.05 14.43 -20.75
N ALA A 70 -7.22 14.29 -20.12
CA ALA A 70 -8.38 15.15 -20.40
C ALA A 70 -8.10 16.64 -20.09
N VAL A 71 -7.19 16.90 -19.14
CA VAL A 71 -6.77 18.26 -18.76
C VAL A 71 -5.24 18.31 -18.68
N PRO A 72 -4.57 19.28 -19.33
CA PRO A 72 -3.12 19.43 -19.21
C PRO A 72 -2.75 19.98 -17.82
N VAL A 73 -2.09 19.19 -17.02
CA VAL A 73 -1.55 19.60 -15.72
C VAL A 73 -0.18 20.26 -15.93
N PRO A 74 0.08 21.47 -15.36
CA PRO A 74 1.35 22.15 -15.46
C PRO A 74 2.53 21.27 -15.02
N LEU A 75 3.68 21.37 -15.70
CA LEU A 75 4.86 20.56 -15.40
C LEU A 75 5.32 20.71 -13.95
N ARG A 76 5.31 21.95 -13.41
CA ARG A 76 5.64 22.21 -12.01
C ARG A 76 4.74 21.42 -11.03
N SER A 77 3.44 21.38 -11.28
CA SER A 77 2.50 20.62 -10.46
C SER A 77 2.76 19.12 -10.53
N ARG A 78 3.06 18.60 -11.73
CA ARG A 78 3.44 17.18 -11.91
C ARG A 78 4.72 16.82 -11.16
N MET A 79 5.73 17.67 -11.22
CA MET A 79 6.99 17.46 -10.50
C MET A 79 6.79 17.49 -8.98
N LEU A 80 6.01 18.46 -8.46
CA LEU A 80 5.66 18.52 -7.04
C LEU A 80 4.89 17.30 -6.58
N GLN A 81 3.90 16.84 -7.38
CA GLN A 81 3.14 15.64 -7.08
C GLN A 81 4.02 14.39 -7.07
N ALA A 82 4.84 14.21 -8.10
CA ALA A 82 5.77 13.08 -8.19
C ALA A 82 6.80 13.12 -7.05
N GLY A 83 7.31 14.32 -6.72
CA GLY A 83 8.26 14.51 -5.62
C GLY A 83 7.68 14.16 -4.27
N ALA A 84 6.55 14.74 -3.91
CA ALA A 84 5.92 14.51 -2.61
C ALA A 84 5.37 13.06 -2.48
N THR A 85 4.79 12.50 -3.55
CA THR A 85 4.34 11.11 -3.58
C THR A 85 5.53 10.16 -3.50
N GLY A 86 6.62 10.46 -4.23
CA GLY A 86 7.84 9.66 -4.21
C GLY A 86 8.54 9.68 -2.86
N LEU A 87 8.59 10.82 -2.18
CA LEU A 87 9.14 10.91 -0.83
C LEU A 87 8.30 10.12 0.18
N GLY A 88 6.96 10.28 0.12
CA GLY A 88 6.04 9.49 0.95
C GLY A 88 6.20 7.99 0.71
N LEU A 89 6.36 7.58 -0.55
CA LEU A 89 6.60 6.20 -0.94
C LEU A 89 7.96 5.69 -0.45
N ALA A 90 9.02 6.53 -0.46
CA ALA A 90 10.33 6.19 0.06
C ALA A 90 10.26 5.88 1.56
N VAL A 91 9.62 6.76 2.35
CA VAL A 91 9.40 6.55 3.77
C VAL A 91 8.57 5.31 4.02
N PHE A 92 7.42 5.18 3.34
CA PHE A 92 6.52 4.04 3.47
C PHE A 92 7.24 2.70 3.25
N GLN A 93 7.91 2.55 2.11
CA GLN A 93 8.52 1.28 1.74
C GLN A 93 9.72 0.92 2.59
N THR A 94 10.64 1.88 2.81
CA THR A 94 11.86 1.63 3.58
C THR A 94 11.54 1.32 5.02
N ALA A 95 10.65 2.09 5.64
CA ALA A 95 10.22 1.83 7.02
C ALA A 95 9.45 0.51 7.15
N TYR A 96 8.64 0.12 6.14
CA TYR A 96 7.97 -1.17 6.11
C TYR A 96 8.97 -2.33 6.07
N PHE A 97 9.92 -2.30 5.14
CA PHE A 97 10.90 -3.37 5.04
C PHE A 97 11.85 -3.44 6.25
N ALA A 98 12.19 -2.29 6.83
CA ALA A 98 12.92 -2.24 8.09
C ALA A 98 12.08 -2.80 9.26
N ALA A 99 10.77 -2.55 9.29
CA ALA A 99 9.86 -3.15 10.27
C ALA A 99 9.79 -4.68 10.11
N VAL A 100 9.69 -5.18 8.86
CA VAL A 100 9.69 -6.63 8.56
C VAL A 100 10.98 -7.29 9.06
N SER A 101 12.14 -6.67 8.84
CA SER A 101 13.42 -7.20 9.34
C SER A 101 13.53 -7.16 10.86
N ALA A 102 12.92 -6.18 11.51
CA ALA A 102 13.01 -5.97 12.96
C ALA A 102 12.01 -6.79 13.77
N THR A 103 10.78 -7.00 13.29
CA THR A 103 9.68 -7.58 14.07
C THR A 103 8.90 -8.69 13.35
N GLY A 104 9.34 -9.09 12.16
CA GLY A 104 8.69 -10.12 11.34
C GLY A 104 7.58 -9.58 10.44
N LEU A 105 7.16 -10.42 9.49
CA LEU A 105 6.23 -10.06 8.43
C LEU A 105 4.82 -9.77 8.96
N ALA A 106 4.28 -10.67 9.79
CA ALA A 106 2.89 -10.57 10.24
C ALA A 106 2.65 -9.26 11.02
N VAL A 107 3.49 -8.97 12.02
CA VAL A 107 3.36 -7.77 12.87
C VAL A 107 3.59 -6.50 12.06
N ALA A 108 4.67 -6.44 11.26
CA ALA A 108 4.97 -5.27 10.44
C ALA A 108 3.81 -4.91 9.50
N THR A 109 3.25 -5.92 8.80
CA THR A 109 2.15 -5.71 7.86
C THR A 109 0.86 -5.26 8.55
N VAL A 110 0.49 -5.94 9.65
CA VAL A 110 -0.74 -5.60 10.39
C VAL A 110 -0.66 -4.20 10.98
N VAL A 111 0.45 -3.81 11.59
CA VAL A 111 0.62 -2.47 12.18
C VAL A 111 0.62 -1.41 11.09
N THR A 112 1.36 -1.61 10.00
CA THR A 112 1.42 -0.64 8.89
C THR A 112 0.04 -0.42 8.26
N LEU A 113 -0.64 -1.50 7.88
CA LEU A 113 -1.91 -1.42 7.16
C LEU A 113 -3.10 -1.16 8.08
N GLY A 114 -3.04 -1.59 9.33
CA GLY A 114 -4.07 -1.31 10.32
C GLY A 114 -4.01 0.14 10.85
N ALA A 115 -2.82 0.71 11.02
CA ALA A 115 -2.68 2.10 11.44
C ALA A 115 -2.91 3.10 10.28
N GLY A 116 -2.69 2.70 9.03
CA GLY A 116 -2.83 3.56 7.86
C GLY A 116 -4.18 4.29 7.77
N PRO A 117 -5.32 3.59 7.74
CA PRO A 117 -6.65 4.22 7.71
C PRO A 117 -6.92 5.16 8.89
N VAL A 118 -6.41 4.81 10.08
CA VAL A 118 -6.54 5.67 11.28
C VAL A 118 -5.79 6.97 11.09
N LEU A 119 -4.54 6.91 10.62
CA LEU A 119 -3.72 8.10 10.36
C LEU A 119 -4.28 8.92 9.19
N ILE A 120 -4.86 8.28 8.16
CA ILE A 120 -5.56 8.97 7.08
C ILE A 120 -6.78 9.72 7.62
N ALA A 121 -7.61 9.08 8.46
CA ALA A 121 -8.79 9.69 9.05
C ALA A 121 -8.43 10.88 9.94
N LEU A 122 -7.43 10.74 10.80
CA LEU A 122 -6.90 11.83 11.65
C LEU A 122 -6.31 12.96 10.81
N GLY A 123 -5.50 12.63 9.81
CA GLY A 123 -4.88 13.60 8.92
C GLY A 123 -5.92 14.35 8.05
N ALA A 124 -6.97 13.66 7.59
CA ALA A 124 -8.08 14.27 6.87
C ALA A 124 -8.85 15.27 7.76
N ARG A 125 -9.05 14.95 9.04
CA ARG A 125 -9.64 15.86 10.01
C ARG A 125 -8.77 17.12 10.20
N LEU A 126 -7.46 16.93 10.39
CA LEU A 126 -6.55 18.04 10.70
C LEU A 126 -6.21 18.91 9.48
N ALA A 127 -5.97 18.28 8.32
CA ALA A 127 -5.48 18.98 7.14
C ALA A 127 -6.58 19.37 6.15
N LEU A 128 -7.71 18.63 6.11
CA LEU A 128 -8.82 18.84 5.19
C LEU A 128 -10.11 19.30 5.88
N GLY A 129 -10.11 19.42 7.21
CA GLY A 129 -11.28 19.86 7.99
C GLY A 129 -12.43 18.84 7.99
N GLU A 130 -12.19 17.60 7.60
CA GLU A 130 -13.20 16.54 7.58
C GLU A 130 -13.59 16.14 9.00
N ARG A 131 -14.90 15.95 9.25
CA ARG A 131 -15.38 15.51 10.56
C ARG A 131 -15.29 13.99 10.65
N LEU A 132 -14.59 13.49 11.67
CA LEU A 132 -14.65 12.08 12.04
C LEU A 132 -16.05 11.78 12.58
N GLY A 133 -16.85 11.06 11.81
CA GLY A 133 -18.13 10.52 12.27
C GLY A 133 -17.92 9.47 13.40
N ARG A 134 -19.02 8.97 13.97
CA ARG A 134 -18.96 7.92 15.01
C ARG A 134 -18.21 6.68 14.52
N ALA A 135 -18.39 6.30 13.25
CA ALA A 135 -17.68 5.16 12.64
C ALA A 135 -16.16 5.37 12.55
N GLY A 136 -15.71 6.58 12.20
CA GLY A 136 -14.28 6.91 12.22
C GLY A 136 -13.69 6.86 13.64
N LEU A 137 -14.41 7.36 14.63
CA LEU A 137 -13.96 7.31 16.03
C LEU A 137 -13.87 5.87 16.56
N THR A 138 -14.87 5.03 16.29
CA THR A 138 -14.84 3.60 16.70
C THR A 138 -13.73 2.84 16.01
N ALA A 139 -13.45 3.13 14.75
CA ALA A 139 -12.32 2.53 14.02
C ALA A 139 -10.97 2.93 14.61
N VAL A 140 -10.79 4.22 14.97
CA VAL A 140 -9.57 4.69 15.65
C VAL A 140 -9.37 3.99 16.98
N VAL A 141 -10.40 3.94 17.82
CA VAL A 141 -10.34 3.29 19.14
C VAL A 141 -10.06 1.81 19.01
N GLY A 142 -10.74 1.11 18.09
CA GLY A 142 -10.55 -0.32 17.86
C GLY A 142 -9.15 -0.65 17.33
N ALA A 143 -8.62 0.16 16.41
CA ALA A 143 -7.27 -0.03 15.89
C ALA A 143 -6.20 0.24 16.97
N LEU A 144 -6.37 1.27 17.82
CA LEU A 144 -5.46 1.54 18.94
C LEU A 144 -5.54 0.43 20.00
N ALA A 145 -6.73 -0.08 20.31
CA ALA A 145 -6.90 -1.22 21.21
C ALA A 145 -6.22 -2.48 20.65
N GLY A 146 -6.40 -2.76 19.35
CA GLY A 146 -5.73 -3.87 18.67
C GLY A 146 -4.21 -3.76 18.69
N LEU A 147 -3.68 -2.56 18.44
CA LEU A 147 -2.25 -2.28 18.53
C LEU A 147 -1.72 -2.47 19.97
N ALA A 148 -2.45 -1.99 20.97
CA ALA A 148 -2.08 -2.17 22.37
C ALA A 148 -2.05 -3.65 22.76
N VAL A 149 -3.07 -4.43 22.39
CA VAL A 149 -3.10 -5.89 22.62
C VAL A 149 -1.91 -6.58 21.94
N LEU A 150 -1.62 -6.22 20.68
CA LEU A 150 -0.52 -6.78 19.91
C LEU A 150 0.84 -6.49 20.57
N VAL A 151 1.08 -5.26 20.99
CA VAL A 151 2.38 -4.84 21.54
C VAL A 151 2.56 -5.33 22.99
N LEU A 152 1.55 -5.13 23.84
CA LEU A 152 1.64 -5.42 25.28
C LEU A 152 1.44 -6.91 25.56
N GLY A 153 0.55 -7.58 24.82
CA GLY A 153 0.22 -8.97 25.03
C GLY A 153 1.25 -9.96 24.50
N SER A 154 2.21 -9.52 23.67
CA SER A 154 3.25 -10.41 23.09
C SER A 154 4.43 -10.67 24.03
N GLY A 155 4.45 -10.15 25.23
CA GLY A 155 5.49 -10.42 26.26
C GLY A 155 6.91 -9.99 25.87
N GLY A 156 7.06 -9.11 24.88
CA GLY A 156 8.36 -8.55 24.45
C GLY A 156 9.28 -9.49 23.67
N ALA A 157 9.01 -10.79 23.64
CA ALA A 157 9.88 -11.77 23.00
C ALA A 157 9.74 -11.83 21.47
N THR A 158 8.54 -11.54 20.95
CA THR A 158 8.20 -11.65 19.52
C THR A 158 7.93 -10.32 18.84
N VAL A 159 7.58 -9.27 19.59
CA VAL A 159 7.28 -7.94 19.04
C VAL A 159 8.29 -6.94 19.59
N ARG A 160 9.18 -6.47 18.72
CA ARG A 160 10.17 -5.45 19.10
C ARG A 160 9.54 -4.06 18.98
N PRO A 161 9.57 -3.22 20.03
CA PRO A 161 8.99 -1.87 20.00
C PRO A 161 9.54 -1.01 18.84
N TRP A 162 10.83 -1.13 18.55
CA TRP A 162 11.45 -0.46 17.42
C TRP A 162 10.83 -0.84 16.07
N GLY A 163 10.54 -2.13 15.84
CA GLY A 163 9.87 -2.59 14.63
C GLY A 163 8.44 -2.03 14.51
N VAL A 164 7.73 -1.90 15.64
CA VAL A 164 6.40 -1.26 15.67
C VAL A 164 6.50 0.23 15.32
N LEU A 165 7.50 0.95 15.85
CA LEU A 165 7.73 2.36 15.49
C LEU A 165 8.03 2.53 14.01
N LEU A 166 8.83 1.65 13.42
CA LEU A 166 9.09 1.62 11.98
C LEU A 166 7.82 1.34 11.17
N ALA A 167 6.97 0.41 11.61
CA ALA A 167 5.69 0.12 10.98
C ALA A 167 4.72 1.32 11.05
N LEU A 168 4.69 2.04 12.18
CA LEU A 168 3.92 3.27 12.32
C LEU A 168 4.49 4.41 11.45
N ALA A 169 5.81 4.54 11.33
CA ALA A 169 6.44 5.49 10.41
C ALA A 169 6.10 5.17 8.95
N SER A 170 6.07 3.88 8.59
CA SER A 170 5.58 3.41 7.29
C SER A 170 4.13 3.82 7.06
N ALA A 171 3.24 3.55 8.03
CA ALA A 171 1.83 3.96 7.96
C ALA A 171 1.67 5.49 7.81
N ALA A 172 2.51 6.28 8.49
CA ALA A 172 2.50 7.74 8.36
C ALA A 172 2.92 8.21 6.96
N GLY A 173 3.95 7.61 6.37
CA GLY A 173 4.38 7.87 4.99
C GLY A 173 3.27 7.56 3.98
N TYR A 174 2.64 6.39 4.11
CA TYR A 174 1.50 5.98 3.29
C TYR A 174 0.31 6.95 3.43
N SER A 175 -0.01 7.34 4.67
CA SER A 175 -1.12 8.25 4.97
C SER A 175 -0.88 9.64 4.41
N ALA A 176 0.33 10.19 4.58
CA ALA A 176 0.71 11.48 4.01
C ALA A 176 0.60 11.48 2.48
N MET A 177 1.13 10.45 1.82
CA MET A 177 1.01 10.27 0.38
C MET A 177 -0.46 10.23 -0.07
N THR A 178 -1.30 9.47 0.63
CA THR A 178 -2.73 9.34 0.33
C THR A 178 -3.47 10.66 0.49
N LEU A 179 -3.24 11.40 1.57
CA LEU A 179 -3.86 12.69 1.83
C LEU A 179 -3.45 13.76 0.81
N LEU A 180 -2.18 13.79 0.44
CA LEU A 180 -1.69 14.68 -0.62
C LEU A 180 -2.34 14.37 -1.96
N THR A 181 -2.42 13.10 -2.33
CA THR A 181 -3.08 12.66 -3.58
C THR A 181 -4.57 13.04 -3.59
N ARG A 182 -5.27 12.88 -2.45
CA ARG A 182 -6.67 13.32 -2.30
C ARG A 182 -6.82 14.84 -2.45
N ARG A 183 -5.94 15.62 -1.84
CA ARG A 183 -5.95 17.08 -1.94
C ARG A 183 -5.80 17.53 -3.39
N TRP A 184 -4.81 17.00 -4.10
CA TRP A 184 -4.61 17.32 -5.51
C TRP A 184 -5.74 16.84 -6.41
N GLY A 185 -6.38 15.71 -6.07
CA GLY A 185 -7.56 15.21 -6.78
C GLY A 185 -8.74 16.18 -6.68
N ARG A 186 -8.95 16.81 -5.53
CA ARG A 186 -9.98 17.84 -5.33
C ARG A 186 -9.70 19.10 -6.16
N ASP A 187 -8.44 19.47 -6.31
CA ASP A 187 -7.99 20.62 -7.10
C ASP A 187 -8.00 20.34 -8.63
N GLY A 188 -8.58 19.19 -9.05
CA GLY A 188 -8.64 18.79 -10.47
C GLY A 188 -7.30 18.37 -11.08
N ALA A 189 -6.25 18.31 -10.25
CA ALA A 189 -4.88 18.00 -10.64
C ALA A 189 -4.50 16.52 -10.41
N ALA A 190 -5.48 15.61 -10.37
CA ALA A 190 -5.23 14.19 -10.16
C ALA A 190 -4.31 13.63 -11.26
N GLY A 191 -3.12 13.21 -10.85
CA GLY A 191 -2.13 12.64 -11.76
C GLY A 191 -2.51 11.23 -12.21
N GLY A 192 -2.52 11.02 -13.53
CA GLY A 192 -2.69 9.68 -14.11
C GLY A 192 -1.44 8.79 -13.93
N SER A 193 -1.35 7.70 -14.69
CA SER A 193 -0.23 6.73 -14.69
C SER A 193 1.18 7.36 -14.75
N GLY A 194 1.29 8.62 -15.21
CA GLY A 194 2.53 9.40 -15.21
C GLY A 194 3.07 9.76 -13.84
N THR A 195 2.18 10.03 -12.90
CA THR A 195 2.55 10.38 -11.52
C THR A 195 3.10 9.15 -10.80
N THR A 196 2.55 7.96 -11.06
CA THR A 196 3.04 6.71 -10.47
C THR A 196 4.48 6.41 -10.90
N VAL A 197 4.78 6.45 -12.21
CA VAL A 197 6.15 6.26 -12.71
C VAL A 197 7.08 7.33 -12.13
N GLY A 198 6.65 8.59 -12.12
CA GLY A 198 7.41 9.70 -11.51
C GLY A 198 7.70 9.47 -10.03
N ALA A 199 6.72 8.99 -9.26
CA ALA A 199 6.91 8.66 -7.85
C ALA A 199 7.96 7.57 -7.66
N PHE A 200 7.92 6.47 -8.44
CA PHE A 200 8.93 5.40 -8.36
C PHE A 200 10.33 5.90 -8.74
N VAL A 201 10.44 6.74 -9.77
CA VAL A 201 11.73 7.36 -10.15
C VAL A 201 12.27 8.25 -9.03
N VAL A 202 11.43 9.14 -8.48
CA VAL A 202 11.83 10.01 -7.36
C VAL A 202 12.23 9.19 -6.14
N THR A 203 11.45 8.17 -5.79
CA THR A 203 11.77 7.26 -4.69
C THR A 203 13.16 6.62 -4.89
N SER A 204 13.42 6.09 -6.10
CA SER A 204 14.71 5.47 -6.41
C SER A 204 15.86 6.47 -6.31
N LEU A 205 15.68 7.68 -6.83
CA LEU A 205 16.71 8.74 -6.73
C LEU A 205 16.96 9.18 -5.29
N CYS A 206 15.91 9.32 -4.48
CA CYS A 206 16.05 9.66 -3.07
C CYS A 206 16.73 8.55 -2.27
N LEU A 207 16.46 7.29 -2.57
CA LEU A 207 17.03 6.16 -1.85
C LEU A 207 18.43 5.78 -2.31
N LEU A 208 18.84 6.16 -3.52
CA LEU A 208 20.13 5.78 -4.09
C LEU A 208 21.34 6.10 -3.19
N PRO A 209 21.52 7.32 -2.64
CA PRO A 209 22.66 7.62 -1.78
C PRO A 209 22.66 6.80 -0.49
N PHE A 210 21.51 6.53 0.08
CA PHE A 210 21.37 5.72 1.30
C PHE A 210 21.57 4.24 1.01
N ALA A 211 21.05 3.73 -0.11
CA ALA A 211 21.27 2.36 -0.56
C ALA A 211 22.76 2.11 -0.88
N TRP A 212 23.44 3.11 -1.44
CA TRP A 212 24.88 3.04 -1.66
C TRP A 212 25.64 2.92 -0.34
N ALA A 213 25.28 3.73 0.65
CA ALA A 213 25.89 3.69 1.98
C ALA A 213 25.58 2.39 2.76
N GLU A 214 24.39 1.78 2.55
CA GLU A 214 23.98 0.52 3.17
C GLU A 214 24.64 -0.70 2.50
N GLY A 215 25.04 -0.59 1.24
CA GLY A 215 25.56 -1.68 0.42
C GLY A 215 24.60 -2.00 -0.74
N LEU A 216 24.79 -1.27 -1.86
CA LEU A 216 23.91 -1.39 -3.03
C LEU A 216 23.93 -2.78 -3.67
N VAL A 217 25.10 -3.44 -3.65
CA VAL A 217 25.30 -4.80 -4.18
C VAL A 217 25.59 -5.72 -2.99
N PRO A 218 24.61 -6.51 -2.57
CA PRO A 218 24.76 -7.38 -1.41
C PRO A 218 25.63 -8.60 -1.72
N HIS A 219 26.23 -9.14 -0.67
CA HIS A 219 26.89 -10.44 -0.73
C HIS A 219 25.85 -11.54 -0.50
N ALA A 220 25.81 -12.50 -1.40
CA ALA A 220 24.92 -13.65 -1.30
C ALA A 220 25.66 -14.93 -1.67
N ALA A 221 25.41 -16.00 -0.91
CA ALA A 221 25.94 -17.32 -1.23
C ALA A 221 25.38 -17.86 -2.55
N GLU A 222 24.13 -17.49 -2.88
CA GLU A 222 23.43 -17.89 -4.10
C GLU A 222 22.95 -16.63 -4.86
N PRO A 223 23.81 -15.98 -5.68
CA PRO A 223 23.45 -14.75 -6.40
C PRO A 223 22.25 -14.91 -7.34
N GLY A 224 22.08 -16.07 -7.98
CA GLY A 224 20.97 -16.36 -8.86
C GLY A 224 19.62 -16.36 -8.13
N ARG A 225 19.56 -16.92 -6.93
CA ARG A 225 18.37 -16.92 -6.08
C ARG A 225 18.00 -15.50 -5.64
N LEU A 226 19.00 -14.72 -5.23
CA LEU A 226 18.81 -13.33 -4.84
C LEU A 226 18.27 -12.51 -6.01
N LEU A 227 18.89 -12.62 -7.19
CA LEU A 227 18.43 -11.93 -8.40
C LEU A 227 16.98 -12.29 -8.73
N TRP A 228 16.62 -13.57 -8.65
CA TRP A 228 15.24 -14.03 -8.89
C TRP A 228 14.26 -13.37 -7.91
N LEU A 229 14.60 -13.31 -6.62
CA LEU A 229 13.77 -12.65 -5.60
C LEU A 229 13.60 -11.16 -5.88
N LEU A 230 14.67 -10.46 -6.27
CA LEU A 230 14.61 -9.04 -6.62
C LEU A 230 13.75 -8.80 -7.86
N VAL A 231 13.92 -9.61 -8.90
CA VAL A 231 13.08 -9.58 -10.11
C VAL A 231 11.62 -9.88 -9.75
N TYR A 232 11.36 -10.88 -8.92
CA TYR A 232 10.02 -11.18 -8.43
C TYR A 232 9.39 -9.98 -7.73
N ILE A 233 10.10 -9.35 -6.78
CA ILE A 233 9.61 -8.19 -6.02
C ILE A 233 9.31 -7.01 -6.95
N ALA A 234 10.17 -6.74 -7.93
CA ALA A 234 9.97 -5.66 -8.89
C ALA A 234 8.81 -5.94 -9.86
N THR A 235 8.62 -7.20 -10.27
CA THR A 235 7.60 -7.57 -11.26
C THR A 235 6.23 -7.81 -10.62
N VAL A 236 6.11 -8.78 -9.70
CA VAL A 236 4.82 -9.28 -9.20
C VAL A 236 4.18 -8.30 -8.22
N PRO A 237 4.72 -8.06 -7.01
CA PRO A 237 4.07 -7.16 -6.05
C PRO A 237 4.32 -5.66 -6.35
N THR A 238 5.05 -5.33 -7.42
CA THR A 238 5.24 -3.93 -7.79
C THR A 238 4.60 -3.64 -9.14
N ALA A 239 5.25 -3.93 -10.27
CA ALA A 239 4.74 -3.50 -11.58
C ALA A 239 3.36 -4.10 -11.91
N LEU A 240 3.19 -5.42 -11.74
CA LEU A 240 1.94 -6.12 -12.04
C LEU A 240 0.82 -5.73 -11.07
N ALA A 241 1.09 -5.77 -9.75
CA ALA A 241 0.07 -5.48 -8.75
C ALA A 241 -0.45 -4.04 -8.88
N TYR A 242 0.43 -3.05 -9.07
CA TYR A 242 -0.01 -1.66 -9.31
C TYR A 242 -0.81 -1.52 -10.61
N ALA A 243 -0.40 -2.20 -11.70
CA ALA A 243 -1.12 -2.16 -12.97
C ALA A 243 -2.54 -2.75 -12.82
N LEU A 244 -2.67 -3.90 -12.15
CA LEU A 244 -3.95 -4.56 -11.88
C LEU A 244 -4.81 -3.76 -10.93
N TYR A 245 -4.22 -3.21 -9.86
CA TYR A 245 -4.93 -2.36 -8.90
C TYR A 245 -5.58 -1.16 -9.59
N PHE A 246 -4.82 -0.37 -10.37
CA PHE A 246 -5.37 0.79 -11.05
C PHE A 246 -6.43 0.42 -12.09
N ALA A 247 -6.26 -0.68 -12.80
CA ALA A 247 -7.26 -1.16 -13.75
C ALA A 247 -8.54 -1.62 -13.05
N GLY A 248 -8.44 -2.34 -11.95
CA GLY A 248 -9.58 -2.80 -11.16
C GLY A 248 -10.29 -1.66 -10.44
N ALA A 249 -9.54 -0.75 -9.79
CA ALA A 249 -10.09 0.39 -9.05
C ALA A 249 -10.81 1.40 -9.95
N ALA A 250 -10.52 1.41 -11.26
CA ALA A 250 -11.23 2.26 -12.21
C ALA A 250 -12.69 1.84 -12.45
N VAL A 251 -13.04 0.57 -12.21
CA VAL A 251 -14.37 0.01 -12.53
C VAL A 251 -15.10 -0.57 -11.32
N VAL A 252 -14.42 -0.72 -10.17
CA VAL A 252 -14.98 -1.24 -8.92
C VAL A 252 -15.19 -0.11 -7.94
N ARG A 253 -16.27 -0.14 -7.17
CA ARG A 253 -16.59 0.87 -6.15
C ARG A 253 -15.49 0.93 -5.08
N SER A 254 -15.11 2.14 -4.66
CA SER A 254 -14.01 2.39 -3.71
C SER A 254 -14.10 1.58 -2.42
N ALA A 255 -15.31 1.42 -1.88
CA ALA A 255 -15.51 0.62 -0.67
C ALA A 255 -15.23 -0.87 -0.88
N THR A 256 -15.62 -1.42 -2.04
CA THR A 256 -15.31 -2.81 -2.40
C THR A 256 -13.79 -2.97 -2.58
N VAL A 257 -13.13 -1.98 -3.20
CA VAL A 257 -11.66 -1.95 -3.30
C VAL A 257 -11.02 -2.01 -1.91
N SER A 258 -11.46 -1.16 -0.98
CA SER A 258 -10.91 -1.13 0.39
C SER A 258 -11.05 -2.48 1.12
N VAL A 259 -12.19 -3.15 0.97
CA VAL A 259 -12.40 -4.48 1.57
C VAL A 259 -11.49 -5.53 0.93
N ILE A 260 -11.37 -5.52 -0.41
CA ILE A 260 -10.50 -6.49 -1.11
C ILE A 260 -9.03 -6.26 -0.73
N MET A 261 -8.61 -5.03 -0.48
CA MET A 261 -7.23 -4.74 -0.07
C MET A 261 -6.87 -5.32 1.30
N LEU A 262 -7.84 -5.74 2.13
CA LEU A 262 -7.59 -6.51 3.35
C LEU A 262 -7.02 -7.92 3.06
N LEU A 263 -7.04 -8.38 1.80
CA LEU A 263 -6.33 -9.60 1.40
C LEU A 263 -4.82 -9.47 1.56
N GLU A 264 -4.26 -8.26 1.45
CA GLU A 264 -2.83 -8.03 1.63
C GLU A 264 -2.35 -8.46 3.02
N PRO A 265 -2.87 -7.94 4.15
CA PRO A 265 -2.45 -8.38 5.48
C PRO A 265 -2.83 -9.83 5.78
N VAL A 266 -3.92 -10.34 5.23
CA VAL A 266 -4.31 -11.74 5.41
C VAL A 266 -3.33 -12.67 4.70
N SER A 267 -3.00 -12.41 3.44
CA SER A 267 -2.02 -13.22 2.71
C SER A 267 -0.61 -13.09 3.30
N ALA A 268 -0.22 -11.91 3.78
CA ALA A 268 1.04 -11.73 4.49
C ALA A 268 1.10 -12.56 5.77
N ALA A 269 0.03 -12.58 6.58
CA ALA A 269 -0.03 -13.39 7.80
C ALA A 269 0.01 -14.91 7.51
N VAL A 270 -0.69 -15.36 6.47
CA VAL A 270 -0.64 -16.77 6.03
C VAL A 270 0.78 -17.15 5.59
N LEU A 271 1.44 -16.29 4.80
CA LEU A 271 2.80 -16.55 4.34
C LEU A 271 3.84 -16.47 5.47
N ALA A 272 3.62 -15.59 6.46
CA ALA A 272 4.46 -15.52 7.65
C ALA A 272 4.49 -16.85 8.40
N VAL A 273 3.33 -17.46 8.59
CA VAL A 273 3.21 -18.77 9.26
C VAL A 273 3.68 -19.92 8.35
N ALA A 274 3.10 -20.01 7.14
CA ALA A 274 3.27 -21.18 6.29
C ALA A 274 4.67 -21.26 5.63
N LEU A 275 5.24 -20.11 5.23
CA LEU A 275 6.50 -20.04 4.49
C LEU A 275 7.69 -19.65 5.38
N LEU A 276 7.49 -18.72 6.30
CA LEU A 276 8.57 -18.19 7.12
C LEU A 276 8.68 -18.88 8.49
N GLY A 277 7.66 -19.67 8.87
CA GLY A 277 7.62 -20.38 10.16
C GLY A 277 7.41 -19.44 11.35
N GLU A 278 6.82 -18.25 11.14
CA GLU A 278 6.51 -17.34 12.23
C GLU A 278 5.44 -17.93 13.15
N ARG A 279 5.66 -17.84 14.46
CA ARG A 279 4.69 -18.27 15.46
C ARG A 279 3.86 -17.07 15.90
N LEU A 280 2.58 -17.11 15.58
CA LEU A 280 1.64 -16.08 16.03
C LEU A 280 1.21 -16.36 17.45
N THR A 281 1.45 -15.42 18.36
CA THR A 281 0.92 -15.51 19.74
C THR A 281 -0.58 -15.22 19.71
N ALA A 282 -1.30 -15.64 20.76
CA ALA A 282 -2.72 -15.29 20.91
C ALA A 282 -2.94 -13.77 20.87
N ALA A 283 -2.05 -13.00 21.48
CA ALA A 283 -2.08 -11.54 21.45
C ALA A 283 -1.92 -10.98 20.00
N THR A 284 -1.01 -11.56 19.21
CA THR A 284 -0.85 -11.18 17.80
C THR A 284 -2.13 -11.46 17.01
N VAL A 285 -2.76 -12.63 17.20
CA VAL A 285 -4.02 -12.98 16.51
C VAL A 285 -5.15 -12.05 16.91
N VAL A 286 -5.36 -11.83 18.21
CA VAL A 286 -6.43 -10.96 18.73
C VAL A 286 -6.20 -9.50 18.32
N GLY A 287 -4.98 -8.98 18.47
CA GLY A 287 -4.63 -7.62 18.05
C GLY A 287 -4.84 -7.39 16.56
N THR A 288 -4.42 -8.37 15.74
CA THR A 288 -4.64 -8.37 14.29
C THR A 288 -6.14 -8.36 13.95
N ALA A 289 -6.94 -9.22 14.57
CA ALA A 289 -8.39 -9.29 14.34
C ALA A 289 -9.09 -7.98 14.71
N LEU A 290 -8.69 -7.34 15.82
CA LEU A 290 -9.20 -6.02 16.22
C LEU A 290 -8.83 -4.92 15.23
N MET A 291 -7.57 -4.86 14.78
CA MET A 291 -7.12 -3.86 13.81
C MET A 291 -7.83 -4.03 12.47
N LEU A 292 -7.83 -5.24 11.90
CA LEU A 292 -8.49 -5.51 10.61
C LEU A 292 -10.00 -5.36 10.69
N GLY A 293 -10.63 -5.77 11.79
CA GLY A 293 -12.05 -5.57 12.04
C GLY A 293 -12.43 -4.09 12.11
N SER A 294 -11.58 -3.27 12.72
CA SER A 294 -11.77 -1.81 12.78
C SER A 294 -11.69 -1.15 11.40
N VAL A 295 -10.73 -1.56 10.57
CA VAL A 295 -10.58 -1.08 9.18
C VAL A 295 -11.77 -1.53 8.33
N ALA A 296 -12.18 -2.80 8.44
CA ALA A 296 -13.34 -3.33 7.73
C ALA A 296 -14.64 -2.62 8.14
N GLY A 297 -14.82 -2.37 9.44
CA GLY A 297 -15.97 -1.62 9.99
C GLY A 297 -16.03 -0.19 9.44
N LEU A 298 -14.89 0.50 9.37
CA LEU A 298 -14.81 1.84 8.79
C LEU A 298 -15.18 1.82 7.30
N ALA A 299 -14.63 0.90 6.53
CA ALA A 299 -14.91 0.79 5.10
C ALA A 299 -16.41 0.51 4.82
N VAL A 300 -17.06 -0.32 5.64
CA VAL A 300 -18.50 -0.58 5.56
C VAL A 300 -19.31 0.66 5.93
N ALA A 301 -18.92 1.39 6.96
CA ALA A 301 -19.63 2.61 7.38
C ALA A 301 -19.56 3.71 6.32
N GLU A 302 -18.37 3.97 5.76
CA GLU A 302 -18.19 4.93 4.66
C GLU A 302 -19.05 4.57 3.44
N THR A 303 -19.20 3.26 3.16
CA THR A 303 -20.07 2.77 2.07
C THR A 303 -21.54 3.08 2.32
N ARG A 304 -22.01 2.88 3.55
CA ARG A 304 -23.39 3.15 3.94
C ARG A 304 -23.71 4.62 3.87
N GLU A 305 -22.81 5.47 4.37
CA GLU A 305 -22.95 6.92 4.30
C GLU A 305 -22.99 7.43 2.85
N ALA A 306 -22.10 6.93 1.99
CA ALA A 306 -22.08 7.28 0.58
C ALA A 306 -23.37 6.86 -0.17
N ARG A 307 -23.97 5.72 0.22
CA ARG A 307 -25.27 5.29 -0.34
C ARG A 307 -26.43 6.14 0.15
N ALA A 308 -26.42 6.55 1.41
CA ALA A 308 -27.47 7.37 1.99
C ALA A 308 -27.49 8.81 1.42
N MET A 309 -26.35 9.30 0.91
CA MET A 309 -26.21 10.60 0.28
C MET A 309 -26.42 10.58 -1.26
N ALA A 310 -26.55 9.39 -1.87
CA ALA A 310 -26.87 9.29 -3.29
C ALA A 310 -28.33 9.76 -3.50
N PRO A 311 -28.60 10.71 -4.44
CA PRO A 311 -29.98 11.09 -4.77
C PRO A 311 -30.77 9.84 -5.17
N GLU A 312 -32.00 9.69 -4.65
CA GLU A 312 -32.95 8.73 -5.20
C GLU A 312 -33.13 9.06 -6.68
N GLU A 313 -32.77 8.17 -7.58
CA GLU A 313 -33.14 8.28 -9.00
C GLU A 313 -34.68 8.31 -9.04
N GLU A 314 -35.23 9.50 -9.31
CA GLU A 314 -36.65 9.70 -9.56
C GLU A 314 -37.05 8.69 -10.67
N PRO A 315 -38.03 7.82 -10.44
CA PRO A 315 -38.46 6.90 -11.49
C PRO A 315 -38.95 7.75 -12.67
N ALA A 316 -38.30 7.58 -13.83
CA ALA A 316 -38.70 8.21 -15.05
C ALA A 316 -40.20 7.88 -15.29
N LEU A 317 -41.07 8.86 -15.09
CA LEU A 317 -42.46 8.75 -15.45
C LEU A 317 -42.54 8.53 -16.97
N VAL A 318 -42.91 7.34 -17.34
CA VAL A 318 -43.24 6.92 -18.71
C VAL A 318 -44.60 7.45 -19.09
#